data_db1d3e241f1458ebc3517e0fd1673e30
#
_entry.id   db1d3e241f1458ebc3517e0fd1673e30
#
_cell.length_a   1.000
_cell.length_b   1.000
_cell.length_c   1.000
_cell.angle_alpha   90.00
_cell.angle_beta   90.00
_cell.angle_gamma   90.00
#
_symmetry.space_group_name_H-M   'P 1'
#
loop_
_entity.id
_entity.type
_entity.pdbx_description
1 polymer ?
#
loop_
_entity_poly.entity_id
_entity_poly.type
_entity_poly.pdbx_seq_one_letter_code
_entity_poly.pdbx_strand_id
1 'polypeptide(L)'
;MPTDPFAVDYGVAPQVRARVLGVFLVLLGVLVCATTVVVALFELPLEVLSVLVVLVVVAVFGAGYLLTRRTYVVRADAEGYRVRLVRGAGVKAAHWQDVEDVVATHVAGARCVQLRLRNGGTTTIPVDVLAIDGADFVHDLQNRLDRGHGYRRAG
;
A
#
# COMPACT_ATOMS: atom_id res chain seq x y z
N MET A 1 11.60 19.95 2.07
CA MET A 1 10.65 19.43 3.05
C MET A 1 11.47 18.75 4.12
N PRO A 2 11.42 19.16 5.37
CA PRO A 2 12.13 18.46 6.42
C PRO A 2 11.56 17.04 6.49
N THR A 3 12.37 16.06 6.17
CA THR A 3 12.06 14.66 6.38
C THR A 3 12.18 14.46 7.89
N ASP A 4 11.06 14.24 8.55
CA ASP A 4 11.03 13.89 9.96
C ASP A 4 11.89 12.62 10.15
N PRO A 5 12.99 12.67 10.94
CA PRO A 5 13.88 11.52 11.12
C PRO A 5 13.20 10.32 11.79
N PHE A 6 12.01 10.52 12.32
CA PHE A 6 11.20 9.48 12.99
C PHE A 6 10.06 8.94 12.10
N ALA A 7 9.87 9.51 10.89
CA ALA A 7 8.87 9.02 9.96
C ALA A 7 9.32 7.69 9.35
N VAL A 8 8.52 6.65 9.54
CA VAL A 8 8.73 5.33 8.93
C VAL A 8 7.59 5.06 7.96
N ASP A 9 7.95 4.80 6.72
CA ASP A 9 7.01 4.42 5.67
C ASP A 9 6.97 2.89 5.55
N TYR A 10 5.87 2.28 5.96
CA TYR A 10 5.63 0.85 5.78
C TYR A 10 5.10 0.61 4.37
N GLY A 11 5.96 0.05 3.53
CA GLY A 11 5.66 -0.26 2.14
C GLY A 11 4.84 -1.53 1.97
N VAL A 12 4.47 -1.82 0.73
CA VAL A 12 3.76 -3.05 0.35
C VAL A 12 4.72 -4.24 0.36
N ALA A 13 4.26 -5.38 0.87
CA ALA A 13 5.01 -6.62 0.89
C ALA A 13 5.52 -7.00 -0.52
N PRO A 14 6.75 -7.53 -0.64
CA PRO A 14 7.34 -7.89 -1.93
C PRO A 14 6.51 -8.94 -2.68
N GLN A 15 5.85 -9.86 -1.98
CA GLN A 15 4.96 -10.85 -2.59
C GLN A 15 3.74 -10.20 -3.26
N VAL A 16 3.17 -9.16 -2.64
CA VAL A 16 2.04 -8.41 -3.21
C VAL A 16 2.50 -7.63 -4.44
N ARG A 17 3.69 -7.03 -4.40
CA ARG A 17 4.27 -6.34 -5.56
C ARG A 17 4.51 -7.29 -6.73
N ALA A 18 5.08 -8.47 -6.45
CA ALA A 18 5.31 -9.49 -7.47
C ALA A 18 4.00 -9.99 -8.10
N ARG A 19 2.96 -10.19 -7.28
CA ARG A 19 1.64 -10.60 -7.77
C ARG A 19 0.99 -9.53 -8.64
N VAL A 20 1.04 -8.27 -8.23
CA VAL A 20 0.52 -7.15 -9.02
C VAL A 20 1.29 -7.02 -10.35
N LEU A 21 2.62 -7.14 -10.31
CA LEU A 21 3.45 -7.12 -11.51
C LEU A 21 3.10 -8.28 -12.46
N GLY A 22 2.90 -9.49 -11.92
CA GLY A 22 2.50 -10.67 -12.71
C GLY A 22 1.15 -10.47 -13.40
N VAL A 23 0.12 -10.01 -12.69
CA VAL A 23 -1.19 -9.68 -13.27
C VAL A 23 -1.05 -8.61 -14.36
N PHE A 24 -0.22 -7.63 -14.13
CA PHE A 24 0.02 -6.54 -15.07
C PHE A 24 0.68 -7.03 -16.37
N LEU A 25 1.66 -7.93 -16.27
CA LEU A 25 2.31 -8.56 -17.43
C LEU A 25 1.33 -9.43 -18.23
N VAL A 26 0.47 -10.18 -17.55
CA VAL A 26 -0.57 -10.99 -18.23
C VAL A 26 -1.55 -10.08 -18.98
N LEU A 27 -2.04 -9.01 -18.34
CA LEU A 27 -2.93 -8.06 -19.02
C LEU A 27 -2.27 -7.39 -20.22
N LEU A 28 -0.98 -7.05 -20.11
CA LEU A 28 -0.21 -6.52 -21.22
C LEU A 28 -0.13 -7.52 -22.38
N GLY A 29 0.18 -8.78 -22.08
CA GLY A 29 0.24 -9.84 -23.09
C GLY A 29 -1.09 -10.03 -23.80
N VAL A 30 -2.21 -10.08 -23.07
CA VAL A 30 -3.57 -10.18 -23.64
C VAL A 30 -3.88 -8.97 -24.50
N LEU A 31 -3.52 -7.78 -24.07
CA LEU A 31 -3.78 -6.55 -24.81
C LEU A 31 -2.99 -6.51 -26.14
N VAL A 32 -1.72 -6.90 -26.12
CA VAL A 32 -0.90 -6.99 -27.33
C VAL A 32 -1.46 -8.03 -28.29
N CYS A 33 -1.85 -9.21 -27.81
CA CYS A 33 -2.49 -10.24 -28.65
C CYS A 33 -3.79 -9.73 -29.25
N ALA A 34 -4.67 -9.11 -28.48
CA ALA A 34 -5.93 -8.56 -28.97
C ALA A 34 -5.71 -7.49 -30.05
N THR A 35 -4.74 -6.60 -29.85
CA THR A 35 -4.36 -5.57 -30.82
C THR A 35 -3.85 -6.19 -32.12
N THR A 36 -3.01 -7.22 -32.04
CA THR A 36 -2.49 -7.93 -33.21
C THR A 36 -3.62 -8.56 -34.01
N VAL A 37 -4.57 -9.20 -33.33
CA VAL A 37 -5.74 -9.79 -33.99
C VAL A 37 -6.61 -8.74 -34.71
N VAL A 38 -6.86 -7.60 -34.05
CA VAL A 38 -7.63 -6.50 -34.63
C VAL A 38 -6.94 -5.96 -35.88
N VAL A 39 -5.62 -5.72 -35.83
CA VAL A 39 -4.86 -5.23 -36.99
C VAL A 39 -4.88 -6.25 -38.15
N ALA A 40 -4.78 -7.54 -37.84
CA ALA A 40 -4.84 -8.59 -38.85
C ALA A 40 -6.22 -8.71 -39.51
N LEU A 41 -7.30 -8.55 -38.76
CA LEU A 41 -8.67 -8.63 -39.25
C LEU A 41 -9.07 -7.42 -40.13
N PHE A 42 -8.56 -6.25 -39.82
CA PHE A 42 -8.89 -4.99 -40.50
C PHE A 42 -7.84 -4.58 -41.55
N GLU A 43 -6.84 -5.44 -41.82
CA GLU A 43 -5.76 -5.19 -42.78
C GLU A 43 -5.08 -3.81 -42.60
N LEU A 44 -4.96 -3.37 -41.34
CA LEU A 44 -4.36 -2.08 -41.02
C LEU A 44 -2.85 -2.09 -41.34
N PRO A 45 -2.28 -0.96 -41.77
CA PRO A 45 -0.84 -0.87 -42.02
C PRO A 45 -0.02 -1.16 -40.75
N LEU A 46 1.10 -1.84 -40.93
CA LEU A 46 2.00 -2.26 -39.84
C LEU A 46 2.48 -1.09 -38.96
N GLU A 47 2.52 0.10 -39.53
CA GLU A 47 2.87 1.33 -38.86
C GLU A 47 1.90 1.67 -37.70
N VAL A 48 0.60 1.45 -37.92
CA VAL A 48 -0.45 1.65 -36.91
C VAL A 48 -0.27 0.67 -35.76
N LEU A 49 0.06 -0.59 -36.05
CA LEU A 49 0.35 -1.60 -35.02
C LEU A 49 1.54 -1.18 -34.16
N SER A 50 2.65 -0.74 -34.76
CA SER A 50 3.86 -0.37 -34.06
C SER A 50 3.62 0.82 -33.13
N VAL A 51 2.93 1.85 -33.59
CA VAL A 51 2.59 3.03 -32.78
C VAL A 51 1.69 2.63 -31.60
N LEU A 52 0.70 1.78 -31.83
CA LEU A 52 -0.24 1.36 -30.79
C LEU A 52 0.46 0.51 -29.72
N VAL A 53 1.33 -0.42 -30.12
CA VAL A 53 2.12 -1.24 -29.17
C VAL A 53 3.03 -0.37 -28.32
N VAL A 54 3.76 0.57 -28.93
CA VAL A 54 4.62 1.50 -28.20
C VAL A 54 3.82 2.33 -27.19
N LEU A 55 2.65 2.83 -27.59
CA LEU A 55 1.79 3.64 -26.75
C LEU A 55 1.26 2.84 -25.54
N VAL A 56 0.87 1.58 -25.76
CA VAL A 56 0.44 0.66 -24.71
C VAL A 56 1.59 0.36 -23.75
N VAL A 57 2.78 0.05 -24.26
CA VAL A 57 3.96 -0.21 -23.42
C VAL A 57 4.29 1.01 -22.56
N VAL A 58 4.34 2.20 -23.15
CA VAL A 58 4.61 3.44 -22.42
C VAL A 58 3.55 3.71 -21.35
N ALA A 59 2.26 3.52 -21.68
CA ALA A 59 1.16 3.70 -20.73
C ALA A 59 1.27 2.74 -19.54
N VAL A 60 1.62 1.49 -19.82
CA VAL A 60 1.77 0.43 -18.82
C VAL A 60 2.95 0.71 -17.89
N PHE A 61 4.14 1.00 -18.46
CA PHE A 61 5.31 1.34 -17.66
C PHE A 61 5.11 2.65 -16.89
N GLY A 62 4.47 3.64 -17.48
CA GLY A 62 4.13 4.91 -16.83
C GLY A 62 3.18 4.72 -15.65
N ALA A 63 2.12 3.93 -15.83
CA ALA A 63 1.18 3.61 -14.76
C ALA A 63 1.86 2.79 -13.64
N GLY A 64 2.66 1.79 -13.98
CA GLY A 64 3.44 1.00 -13.02
C GLY A 64 4.40 1.87 -12.21
N TYR A 65 5.11 2.78 -12.86
CA TYR A 65 6.03 3.70 -12.23
C TYR A 65 5.32 4.68 -11.27
N LEU A 66 4.19 5.25 -11.69
CA LEU A 66 3.37 6.14 -10.86
C LEU A 66 2.79 5.42 -9.63
N LEU A 67 2.33 4.19 -9.80
CA LEU A 67 1.84 3.35 -8.71
C LEU A 67 2.95 2.99 -7.72
N THR A 68 4.16 2.70 -8.20
CA THR A 68 5.27 2.26 -7.33
C THR A 68 5.90 3.42 -6.55
N ARG A 69 5.96 4.61 -7.13
CA ARG A 69 6.59 5.77 -6.49
C ARG A 69 5.80 6.39 -5.32
N ARG A 70 4.49 6.10 -5.20
CA ARG A 70 3.63 6.75 -4.19
C ARG A 70 3.00 5.78 -3.19
N THR A 71 3.50 4.55 -3.10
CA THR A 71 2.80 3.49 -2.39
C THR A 71 3.43 3.20 -1.04
N TYR A 72 3.14 4.02 -0.04
CA TYR A 72 3.16 3.56 1.35
C TYR A 72 1.75 3.14 1.76
N VAL A 73 1.65 2.06 2.53
CA VAL A 73 0.39 1.57 3.08
C VAL A 73 0.10 2.28 4.40
N VAL A 74 1.12 2.38 5.24
CA VAL A 74 1.06 3.08 6.52
C VAL A 74 2.30 3.96 6.63
N ARG A 75 2.08 5.23 6.97
CA ARG A 75 3.13 6.15 7.37
C ARG A 75 2.91 6.46 8.83
N ALA A 76 3.91 6.18 9.65
CA ALA A 76 3.96 6.54 11.04
C ALA A 76 5.03 7.59 11.24
N ASP A 77 4.68 8.73 11.82
CA ASP A 77 5.57 9.83 12.19
C ASP A 77 5.58 10.02 13.71
N ALA A 78 6.26 11.05 14.20
CA ALA A 78 6.34 11.35 15.64
C ALA A 78 4.98 11.75 16.23
N GLU A 79 4.10 12.32 15.44
CA GLU A 79 2.84 12.93 15.89
C GLU A 79 1.65 11.99 15.75
N GLY A 80 1.68 11.07 14.76
CA GLY A 80 0.56 10.21 14.48
C GLY A 80 0.83 9.18 13.39
N TYR A 81 -0.25 8.69 12.82
CA TYR A 81 -0.20 7.76 11.70
C TYR A 81 -1.14 8.16 10.57
N ARG A 82 -0.82 7.73 9.38
CA ARG A 82 -1.68 7.88 8.19
C ARG A 82 -1.69 6.60 7.36
N VAL A 83 -2.89 6.08 7.13
CA VAL A 83 -3.13 4.88 6.32
C VAL A 83 -3.60 5.28 4.93
N ARG A 84 -3.00 4.68 3.90
CA ARG A 84 -3.42 4.81 2.50
C ARG A 84 -3.58 3.41 1.91
N LEU A 85 -4.35 3.30 0.82
CA LEU A 85 -4.58 2.07 0.05
C LEU A 85 -5.31 0.93 0.76
N VAL A 86 -5.76 1.10 2.01
CA VAL A 86 -6.57 0.10 2.69
C VAL A 86 -8.04 0.50 2.57
N ARG A 87 -8.81 -0.27 1.78
CA ARG A 87 -10.27 -0.13 1.74
C ARG A 87 -10.86 -0.67 3.04
N GLY A 88 -11.72 0.13 3.69
CA GLY A 88 -12.34 -0.29 4.95
C GLY A 88 -11.43 -0.12 6.19
N ALA A 89 -10.33 0.63 6.08
CA ALA A 89 -9.46 0.91 7.22
C ALA A 89 -10.16 1.68 8.37
N GLY A 90 -11.33 2.28 8.12
CA GLY A 90 -12.01 3.16 9.05
C GLY A 90 -11.37 4.54 9.09
N VAL A 91 -10.88 4.99 10.24
CA VAL A 91 -10.18 6.26 10.37
C VAL A 91 -8.80 6.17 9.70
N LYS A 92 -8.54 7.05 8.73
CA LYS A 92 -7.34 6.99 7.88
C LYS A 92 -6.13 7.72 8.44
N ALA A 93 -6.32 8.56 9.43
CA ALA A 93 -5.24 9.30 10.10
C ALA A 93 -5.69 9.72 11.50
N ALA A 94 -4.80 9.61 12.47
CA ALA A 94 -5.02 10.12 13.82
C ALA A 94 -3.66 10.39 14.50
N HIS A 95 -3.69 11.22 15.54
CA HIS A 95 -2.54 11.44 16.42
C HIS A 95 -2.40 10.30 17.41
N TRP A 96 -1.17 10.00 17.84
CA TRP A 96 -0.91 8.95 18.84
C TRP A 96 -1.66 9.20 20.15
N GLN A 97 -1.88 10.45 20.51
CA GLN A 97 -2.64 10.86 21.71
C GLN A 97 -4.11 10.44 21.65
N ASP A 98 -4.67 10.31 20.44
CA ASP A 98 -6.06 9.91 20.22
C ASP A 98 -6.21 8.38 20.17
N VAL A 99 -5.11 7.64 20.06
CA VAL A 99 -5.11 6.17 20.04
C VAL A 99 -5.16 5.68 21.49
N GLU A 100 -6.16 4.88 21.79
CA GLU A 100 -6.36 4.28 23.11
C GLU A 100 -5.59 2.97 23.24
N ASP A 101 -5.68 2.11 22.23
CA ASP A 101 -5.10 0.77 22.25
C ASP A 101 -4.78 0.24 20.84
N VAL A 102 -3.83 -0.71 20.79
CA VAL A 102 -3.39 -1.42 19.58
C VAL A 102 -3.59 -2.91 19.80
N VAL A 103 -4.54 -3.49 19.09
CA VAL A 103 -4.94 -4.90 19.25
C VAL A 103 -4.68 -5.67 17.96
N ALA A 104 -4.01 -6.82 18.08
CA ALA A 104 -3.92 -7.79 16.99
C ALA A 104 -5.25 -8.56 16.88
N THR A 105 -5.83 -8.61 15.71
CA THR A 105 -7.12 -9.27 15.45
C THR A 105 -7.12 -9.96 14.09
N HIS A 106 -8.15 -10.79 13.86
CA HIS A 106 -8.37 -11.40 12.56
C HIS A 106 -9.69 -10.89 11.98
N VAL A 107 -9.62 -10.35 10.77
CA VAL A 107 -10.80 -9.88 10.05
C VAL A 107 -10.87 -10.60 8.71
N ALA A 108 -11.98 -11.30 8.46
CA ALA A 108 -12.21 -12.09 7.25
C ALA A 108 -11.07 -13.09 6.93
N GLY A 109 -10.46 -13.70 7.97
CA GLY A 109 -9.37 -14.65 7.82
C GLY A 109 -7.98 -14.06 7.63
N ALA A 110 -7.85 -12.74 7.50
CA ALA A 110 -6.57 -12.05 7.42
C ALA A 110 -6.12 -11.54 8.79
N ARG A 111 -4.82 -11.60 9.06
CA ARG A 111 -4.24 -11.01 10.26
C ARG A 111 -4.27 -9.49 10.13
N CYS A 112 -4.86 -8.82 11.09
CA CYS A 112 -5.01 -7.37 11.12
C CYS A 112 -4.55 -6.79 12.45
N VAL A 113 -4.08 -5.55 12.40
CA VAL A 113 -3.88 -4.71 13.57
C VAL A 113 -4.99 -3.67 13.60
N GLN A 114 -5.68 -3.59 14.71
CA GLN A 114 -6.74 -2.62 14.94
C GLN A 114 -6.28 -1.59 15.97
N LEU A 115 -6.23 -0.33 15.55
CA LEU A 115 -6.03 0.80 16.44
C LEU A 115 -7.39 1.31 16.88
N ARG A 116 -7.62 1.34 18.19
CA ARG A 116 -8.82 1.91 18.78
C ARG A 116 -8.55 3.36 19.16
N LEU A 117 -9.47 4.22 18.75
CA LEU A 117 -9.39 5.65 19.06
C LEU A 117 -10.35 5.98 20.21
N ARG A 118 -9.98 6.94 21.05
CA ARG A 118 -10.78 7.43 22.17
C ARG A 118 -12.16 7.95 21.80
N ASN A 119 -12.32 8.40 20.56
CA ASN A 119 -13.62 8.84 20.01
C ASN A 119 -14.53 7.69 19.54
N GLY A 120 -14.14 6.43 19.79
CA GLY A 120 -14.85 5.23 19.35
C GLY A 120 -14.54 4.82 17.90
N GLY A 121 -13.73 5.58 17.16
CA GLY A 121 -13.27 5.20 15.83
C GLY A 121 -12.26 4.05 15.89
N THR A 122 -12.16 3.30 14.80
CA THR A 122 -11.19 2.22 14.65
C THR A 122 -10.47 2.32 13.33
N THR A 123 -9.17 1.97 13.33
CA THR A 123 -8.37 1.83 12.12
C THR A 123 -7.91 0.38 12.03
N THR A 124 -8.29 -0.30 10.96
CA THR A 124 -7.91 -1.70 10.73
C THR A 124 -6.86 -1.77 9.61
N ILE A 125 -5.72 -2.35 9.93
CA ILE A 125 -4.57 -2.47 9.02
C ILE A 125 -4.27 -3.95 8.82
N PRO A 126 -4.43 -4.50 7.60
CA PRO A 126 -4.05 -5.89 7.33
C PRO A 126 -2.53 -6.01 7.31
N VAL A 127 -1.98 -6.87 8.17
CA VAL A 127 -0.53 -7.02 8.36
C VAL A 127 0.11 -7.77 7.19
N ASP A 128 -0.66 -8.66 6.56
CA ASP A 128 -0.18 -9.49 5.45
C ASP A 128 0.15 -8.68 4.18
N VAL A 129 -0.27 -7.41 4.10
CA VAL A 129 0.05 -6.48 2.99
C VAL A 129 1.30 -5.67 3.27
N LEU A 130 1.83 -5.68 4.50
CA LEU A 130 2.99 -4.88 4.90
C LEU A 130 4.30 -5.63 4.61
N ALA A 131 5.35 -4.88 4.32
CA ALA A 131 6.70 -5.41 4.10
C ALA A 131 7.45 -5.74 5.41
N ILE A 132 6.75 -5.73 6.55
CA ILE A 132 7.30 -6.02 7.89
C ILE A 132 6.53 -7.20 8.50
N ASP A 133 7.16 -7.95 9.40
CA ASP A 133 6.46 -8.96 10.18
C ASP A 133 5.40 -8.33 11.09
N GLY A 134 4.27 -9.03 11.26
CA GLY A 134 3.15 -8.52 12.02
C GLY A 134 3.47 -8.27 13.49
N ALA A 135 4.32 -9.10 14.10
CA ALA A 135 4.73 -8.94 15.49
C ALA A 135 5.63 -7.72 15.66
N ASP A 136 6.59 -7.52 14.75
CA ASP A 136 7.49 -6.37 14.75
C ASP A 136 6.71 -5.07 14.51
N PHE A 137 5.71 -5.11 13.61
CA PHE A 137 4.84 -3.97 13.36
C PHE A 137 4.02 -3.57 14.60
N VAL A 138 3.40 -4.54 15.28
CA VAL A 138 2.66 -4.29 16.54
C VAL A 138 3.58 -3.72 17.59
N HIS A 139 4.78 -4.28 17.73
CA HIS A 139 5.76 -3.81 18.73
C HIS A 139 6.22 -2.37 18.46
N ASP A 140 6.48 -2.02 17.19
CA ASP A 140 6.84 -0.64 16.82
C ASP A 140 5.69 0.34 17.09
N LEU A 141 4.45 -0.05 16.74
CA LEU A 141 3.28 0.78 17.02
C LEU A 141 3.06 0.98 18.53
N GLN A 142 3.23 -0.05 19.35
CA GLN A 142 3.12 0.06 20.81
C GLN A 142 4.20 0.98 21.38
N ASN A 143 5.44 0.86 20.92
CA ASN A 143 6.53 1.75 21.33
C ASN A 143 6.28 3.22 20.96
N ARG A 144 5.63 3.48 19.83
CA ARG A 144 5.23 4.83 19.41
C ARG A 144 4.06 5.35 20.23
N LEU A 145 3.10 4.50 20.55
CA LEU A 145 1.96 4.83 21.39
C LEU A 145 2.43 5.20 22.81
N ASP A 146 3.32 4.41 23.40
CA ASP A 146 3.90 4.68 24.72
C ASP A 146 4.64 6.02 24.76
N ARG A 147 5.37 6.34 23.69
CA ARG A 147 6.04 7.64 23.55
C ARG A 147 5.05 8.78 23.39
N GLY A 148 3.99 8.58 22.59
CA GLY A 148 2.94 9.57 22.34
C GLY A 148 2.12 9.89 23.59
N HIS A 149 1.97 8.92 24.51
CA HIS A 149 1.31 9.09 25.81
C HIS A 149 2.25 9.58 26.91
N GLY A 150 3.53 9.80 26.61
CA GLY A 150 4.51 10.29 27.59
C GLY A 150 4.97 9.23 28.60
N TYR A 151 4.64 7.96 28.38
CA TYR A 151 5.15 6.86 29.21
C TYR A 151 6.64 6.63 28.88
N ARG A 152 7.54 7.26 29.64
CA ARG A 152 8.92 6.79 29.76
C ARG A 152 8.87 5.49 30.54
N ARG A 153 9.18 4.36 29.90
CA ARG A 153 9.65 3.19 30.64
C ARG A 153 10.87 3.63 31.41
N ALA A 154 10.75 3.77 32.74
CA ALA A 154 11.88 3.79 33.62
C ALA A 154 12.60 2.46 33.41
N GLY A 155 13.78 2.53 32.79
CA GLY A 155 14.67 1.40 32.58
C GLY A 155 15.25 0.90 33.87
#